data_378ddbdddee6fcdb1b2ae9a2e8d6f818
#
_entry.id   378ddbdddee6fcdb1b2ae9a2e8d6f818
#
_cell.length_a   1.000
_cell.length_b   1.000
_cell.length_c   1.000
_cell.angle_alpha   90.00
_cell.angle_beta   90.00
_cell.angle_gamma   90.00
#
_symmetry.space_group_name_H-M   'P 1'
#
loop_
_entity.id
_entity.type
_entity.pdbx_description
1 polymer ?
#
loop_
_entity_poly.entity_id
_entity_poly.type
_entity_poly.pdbx_seq_one_letter_code
_entity_poly.pdbx_strand_id
1 'polypeptide(L)'
;MEEYINKVKLNYDFYSGKDEYSDGDIEDKLLEIVKNIKDEEDLEEFLVNESEWTYLYHFSKIRHNILDWYKFEKKASLLEIGAGCGAITGLFCEKVDRVVAVDLSKKRSTINAYRNKKYDNLEIIVGNFEDIKISEKFDYISLIGVLEYSLYY
;
A
#
# COMPACT_ATOMS: atom_id res chain seq x y z
N MET A 1 5.42 3.54 17.70
CA MET A 1 5.14 4.98 17.42
C MET A 1 4.13 5.05 16.28
N GLU A 2 3.06 5.81 16.46
CA GLU A 2 1.97 5.93 15.48
C GLU A 2 1.97 7.32 14.84
N GLU A 3 1.64 7.38 13.56
CA GLU A 3 1.50 8.61 12.77
C GLU A 3 0.21 8.51 11.94
N TYR A 4 -0.40 9.63 11.59
CA TYR A 4 -1.59 9.67 10.74
C TYR A 4 -1.34 10.54 9.52
N ILE A 5 -1.64 10.00 8.34
CA ILE A 5 -1.74 10.75 7.09
C ILE A 5 -3.22 10.81 6.74
N ASN A 6 -3.84 11.95 7.00
CA ASN A 6 -5.29 12.13 7.00
C ASN A 6 -5.99 11.07 7.89
N LYS A 7 -6.69 10.10 7.26
CA LYS A 7 -7.42 9.03 7.95
C LYS A 7 -6.62 7.73 8.10
N VAL A 8 -5.52 7.60 7.38
CA VAL A 8 -4.70 6.39 7.37
C VAL A 8 -3.76 6.38 8.56
N LYS A 9 -3.81 5.32 9.34
CA LYS A 9 -2.90 5.07 10.47
C LYS A 9 -1.64 4.37 9.98
N LEU A 10 -0.46 4.93 10.35
CA LEU A 10 0.86 4.30 10.16
C LEU A 10 1.39 3.88 11.54
N ASN A 11 1.78 2.62 11.65
CA ASN A 11 2.37 2.03 12.84
C ASN A 11 3.83 1.65 12.57
N TYR A 12 4.77 2.25 13.31
CA TYR A 12 6.22 2.05 13.18
C TYR A 12 6.81 1.19 14.29
N ASP A 13 6.02 0.49 15.10
CA ASP A 13 6.52 -0.27 16.26
C ASP A 13 7.48 -1.40 15.86
N PHE A 14 7.40 -1.85 14.62
CA PHE A 14 8.24 -2.91 14.04
C PHE A 14 9.25 -2.40 13.01
N TYR A 15 9.37 -1.08 12.85
CA TYR A 15 10.29 -0.49 11.88
C TYR A 15 11.73 -0.52 12.41
N SER A 16 12.65 -1.11 11.66
CA SER A 16 14.07 -1.25 12.03
C SER A 16 14.85 0.07 12.14
N GLY A 17 14.28 1.16 11.63
CA GLY A 17 14.94 2.47 11.54
C GLY A 17 15.71 2.69 10.23
N LYS A 18 15.72 1.69 9.33
CA LYS A 18 16.35 1.77 8.02
C LYS A 18 15.40 1.23 6.95
N ASP A 19 15.33 1.91 5.82
CA ASP A 19 14.70 1.35 4.62
C ASP A 19 15.69 0.41 3.95
N GLU A 20 15.53 -0.89 4.21
CA GLU A 20 16.40 -1.94 3.66
C GLU A 20 16.11 -2.22 2.19
N TYR A 21 14.91 -1.86 1.74
CA TYR A 21 14.48 -1.99 0.36
C TYR A 21 14.02 -0.64 -0.19
N SER A 22 14.71 -0.13 -1.21
CA SER A 22 14.39 1.12 -1.88
C SER A 22 14.82 1.06 -3.34
N ASP A 23 13.96 1.55 -4.24
CA ASP A 23 14.28 1.76 -5.65
C ASP A 23 14.95 3.13 -5.90
N GLY A 24 15.42 3.79 -4.85
CA GLY A 24 16.17 5.04 -4.92
C GLY A 24 15.31 6.25 -5.29
N ASP A 25 15.82 7.10 -6.20
CA ASP A 25 15.25 8.41 -6.55
C ASP A 25 13.81 8.32 -7.10
N ILE A 26 13.42 7.16 -7.61
CA ILE A 26 12.08 6.98 -8.18
C ILE A 26 11.01 7.07 -7.10
N GLU A 27 11.25 6.52 -5.92
CA GLU A 27 10.31 6.59 -4.81
C GLU A 27 10.14 8.01 -4.27
N ASP A 28 11.19 8.85 -4.37
CA ASP A 28 11.09 10.26 -4.00
C ASP A 28 10.15 11.02 -4.94
N LYS A 29 10.24 10.75 -6.25
CA LYS A 29 9.31 11.30 -7.24
C LYS A 29 7.87 10.81 -7.02
N LEU A 30 7.69 9.50 -6.77
CA LEU A 30 6.37 8.95 -6.47
C LEU A 30 5.74 9.60 -5.23
N LEU A 31 6.55 9.81 -4.18
CA LEU A 31 6.09 10.45 -2.95
C LEU A 31 5.68 11.92 -3.19
N GLU A 32 6.45 12.65 -3.99
CA GLU A 32 6.12 14.03 -4.35
C GLU A 32 4.80 14.09 -5.12
N ILE A 33 4.61 13.21 -6.10
CA ILE A 33 3.38 13.12 -6.88
C ILE A 33 2.17 12.88 -5.97
N VAL A 34 2.19 11.85 -5.12
CA VAL A 34 1.02 11.51 -4.27
C VAL A 34 0.73 12.55 -3.20
N LYS A 35 1.71 13.33 -2.77
CA LYS A 35 1.50 14.48 -1.87
C LYS A 35 0.75 15.62 -2.53
N ASN A 36 1.02 15.87 -3.82
CA ASN A 36 0.46 17.00 -4.58
C ASN A 36 -0.89 16.67 -5.21
N ILE A 37 -1.18 15.39 -5.46
CA ILE A 37 -2.47 14.93 -6.02
C ILE A 37 -3.55 15.02 -4.95
N LYS A 38 -4.69 15.59 -5.32
CA LYS A 38 -5.85 15.76 -4.42
C LYS A 38 -6.70 14.49 -4.36
N ASP A 39 -6.96 13.90 -5.51
CA ASP A 39 -7.84 12.73 -5.66
C ASP A 39 -7.39 11.80 -6.79
N GLU A 40 -8.18 10.78 -7.07
CA GLU A 40 -7.88 9.80 -8.11
C GLU A 40 -8.03 10.33 -9.54
N GLU A 41 -8.91 11.32 -9.76
CA GLU A 41 -9.10 11.92 -11.10
C GLU A 41 -7.84 12.69 -11.49
N ASP A 42 -7.25 13.45 -10.57
CA ASP A 42 -5.96 14.13 -10.77
C ASP A 42 -4.84 13.11 -11.07
N LEU A 43 -4.86 11.94 -10.44
CA LEU A 43 -3.87 10.88 -10.68
C LEU A 43 -4.03 10.25 -12.06
N GLU A 44 -5.26 10.02 -12.50
CA GLU A 44 -5.55 9.51 -13.84
C GLU A 44 -5.15 10.51 -14.93
N GLU A 45 -5.44 11.80 -14.74
CA GLU A 45 -4.99 12.85 -15.64
C GLU A 45 -3.46 12.95 -15.73
N PHE A 46 -2.77 12.84 -14.59
CA PHE A 46 -1.31 12.75 -14.54
C PHE A 46 -0.80 11.58 -15.39
N LEU A 47 -1.36 10.37 -15.23
CA LEU A 47 -0.94 9.18 -15.96
C LEU A 47 -1.20 9.26 -17.49
N VAL A 48 -2.21 9.99 -17.91
CA VAL A 48 -2.48 10.22 -19.36
C VAL A 48 -1.39 11.12 -19.98
N ASN A 49 -0.89 12.08 -19.21
CA ASN A 49 0.13 13.03 -19.69
C ASN A 49 1.56 12.49 -19.56
N GLU A 50 1.80 11.55 -18.65
CA GLU A 50 3.11 10.97 -18.36
C GLU A 50 3.19 9.53 -18.86
N SER A 51 4.07 9.27 -19.83
CA SER A 51 4.21 7.95 -20.45
C SER A 51 5.29 7.05 -19.81
N GLU A 52 5.89 7.47 -18.70
CA GLU A 52 6.92 6.68 -18.04
C GLU A 52 6.31 5.40 -17.44
N TRP A 53 6.91 4.25 -17.78
CA TRP A 53 6.48 2.92 -17.31
C TRP A 53 6.35 2.83 -15.79
N THR A 54 7.25 3.49 -15.06
CA THR A 54 7.26 3.47 -13.60
C THR A 54 5.99 4.05 -12.99
N TYR A 55 5.50 5.17 -13.51
CA TYR A 55 4.26 5.78 -13.02
C TYR A 55 3.06 4.89 -13.36
N LEU A 56 3.02 4.34 -14.56
CA LEU A 56 1.97 3.38 -14.94
C LEU A 56 2.00 2.15 -14.04
N TYR A 57 3.19 1.59 -13.77
CA TYR A 57 3.34 0.42 -12.92
C TYR A 57 2.83 0.66 -11.50
N HIS A 58 3.18 1.79 -10.88
CA HIS A 58 2.82 2.06 -9.50
C HIS A 58 1.42 2.63 -9.32
N PHE A 59 0.93 3.43 -10.26
CA PHE A 59 -0.29 4.22 -10.06
C PHE A 59 -1.50 3.76 -10.89
N SER A 60 -1.29 3.01 -11.96
CA SER A 60 -2.40 2.55 -12.79
C SER A 60 -3.32 1.58 -12.06
N LYS A 61 -4.62 1.73 -12.28
CA LYS A 61 -5.66 0.80 -11.81
C LYS A 61 -5.67 -0.54 -12.54
N ILE A 62 -4.86 -0.72 -13.59
CA ILE A 62 -4.78 -1.99 -14.33
C ILE A 62 -4.51 -3.18 -13.40
N ARG A 63 -3.73 -2.98 -12.35
CA ARG A 63 -3.45 -4.03 -11.35
C ARG A 63 -4.66 -4.47 -10.55
N HIS A 64 -5.70 -3.64 -10.44
CA HIS A 64 -6.96 -4.01 -9.81
C HIS A 64 -7.65 -5.17 -10.52
N ASN A 65 -7.44 -5.34 -11.85
CA ASN A 65 -8.00 -6.45 -12.62
C ASN A 65 -7.63 -7.85 -12.10
N ILE A 66 -6.54 -7.95 -11.31
CA ILE A 66 -6.14 -9.21 -10.66
C ILE A 66 -7.22 -9.70 -9.71
N LEU A 67 -7.90 -8.81 -9.01
CA LEU A 67 -8.83 -9.14 -7.93
C LEU A 67 -10.20 -8.46 -8.02
N ASP A 68 -10.42 -7.53 -8.95
CA ASP A 68 -11.69 -6.79 -9.01
C ASP A 68 -12.90 -7.69 -9.30
N TRP A 69 -12.66 -8.79 -10.00
CA TRP A 69 -13.67 -9.83 -10.26
C TRP A 69 -14.05 -10.66 -9.03
N TYR A 70 -13.19 -10.68 -7.98
CA TYR A 70 -13.45 -11.46 -6.78
C TYR A 70 -14.48 -10.77 -5.88
N LYS A 71 -15.43 -11.56 -5.39
CA LYS A 71 -16.48 -11.09 -4.48
C LYS A 71 -16.05 -11.25 -3.04
N PHE A 72 -15.50 -10.18 -2.49
CA PHE A 72 -15.18 -10.12 -1.06
C PHE A 72 -16.45 -9.96 -0.21
N GLU A 73 -16.43 -10.54 0.98
CA GLU A 73 -17.44 -10.26 2.01
C GLU A 73 -17.25 -8.85 2.55
N LYS A 74 -18.29 -7.99 2.46
CA LYS A 74 -18.17 -6.57 2.80
C LYS A 74 -17.71 -6.32 4.24
N LYS A 75 -18.21 -7.13 5.19
CA LYS A 75 -17.88 -7.01 6.63
C LYS A 75 -16.59 -7.74 7.04
N ALA A 76 -15.81 -8.16 6.09
CA ALA A 76 -14.57 -8.89 6.33
C ALA A 76 -13.40 -7.96 6.70
N SER A 77 -12.37 -8.60 7.24
CA SER A 77 -11.04 -8.03 7.47
C SER A 77 -10.01 -8.66 6.51
N LEU A 78 -9.06 -7.85 6.05
CA LEU A 78 -8.04 -8.29 5.12
C LEU A 78 -6.64 -7.84 5.58
N LEU A 79 -5.69 -8.77 5.53
CA LEU A 79 -4.27 -8.52 5.71
C LEU A 79 -3.57 -8.54 4.33
N GLU A 80 -2.97 -7.41 3.95
CA GLU A 80 -2.13 -7.29 2.75
C GLU A 80 -0.66 -7.31 3.15
N ILE A 81 0.08 -8.34 2.75
CA ILE A 81 1.50 -8.50 3.03
C ILE A 81 2.29 -8.04 1.80
N GLY A 82 3.29 -7.15 2.00
CA GLY A 82 4.07 -6.55 0.93
C GLY A 82 3.28 -5.54 0.10
N ALA A 83 2.57 -4.63 0.77
CA ALA A 83 1.67 -3.66 0.14
C ALA A 83 2.38 -2.66 -0.79
N GLY A 84 3.69 -2.43 -0.61
CA GLY A 84 4.49 -1.51 -1.39
C GLY A 84 3.90 -0.10 -1.41
N CYS A 85 3.87 0.50 -2.60
CA CYS A 85 3.29 1.83 -2.83
C CYS A 85 1.75 1.85 -2.91
N GLY A 86 1.07 0.78 -2.49
CA GLY A 86 -0.38 0.72 -2.39
C GLY A 86 -1.13 0.55 -3.70
N ALA A 87 -0.54 -0.16 -4.68
CA ALA A 87 -1.15 -0.34 -6.00
C ALA A 87 -2.49 -1.10 -5.96
N ILE A 88 -2.71 -1.93 -4.94
CA ILE A 88 -3.93 -2.74 -4.76
C ILE A 88 -4.64 -2.39 -3.45
N THR A 89 -3.95 -1.79 -2.49
CA THR A 89 -4.48 -1.45 -1.16
C THR A 89 -5.82 -0.72 -1.21
N GLY A 90 -5.95 0.28 -2.12
CA GLY A 90 -7.19 1.03 -2.29
C GLY A 90 -8.37 0.16 -2.72
N LEU A 91 -8.14 -0.83 -3.60
CA LEU A 91 -9.18 -1.80 -3.99
C LEU A 91 -9.68 -2.59 -2.77
N PHE A 92 -8.77 -3.05 -1.90
CA PHE A 92 -9.18 -3.74 -0.68
C PHE A 92 -10.00 -2.84 0.24
N CYS A 93 -9.59 -1.58 0.42
CA CYS A 93 -10.33 -0.62 1.23
C CYS A 93 -11.77 -0.40 0.73
N GLU A 94 -12.02 -0.51 -0.57
CA GLU A 94 -13.37 -0.42 -1.16
C GLU A 94 -14.18 -1.70 -0.97
N LYS A 95 -13.53 -2.85 -0.90
CA LYS A 95 -14.19 -4.17 -0.89
C LYS A 95 -14.52 -4.69 0.50
N VAL A 96 -13.74 -4.35 1.54
CA VAL A 96 -13.90 -4.88 2.90
C VAL A 96 -13.98 -3.78 3.96
N ASP A 97 -14.42 -4.11 5.17
CA ASP A 97 -14.60 -3.14 6.26
C ASP A 97 -13.28 -2.77 6.94
N ARG A 98 -12.26 -3.63 6.92
CA ARG A 98 -10.97 -3.38 7.58
C ARG A 98 -9.82 -3.91 6.72
N VAL A 99 -8.81 -3.08 6.51
CA VAL A 99 -7.56 -3.45 5.85
C VAL A 99 -6.38 -3.15 6.77
N VAL A 100 -5.52 -4.15 6.96
CA VAL A 100 -4.19 -3.98 7.54
C VAL A 100 -3.18 -4.29 6.45
N ALA A 101 -2.40 -3.30 6.07
CA ALA A 101 -1.33 -3.43 5.10
C ALA A 101 0.03 -3.49 5.81
N VAL A 102 0.92 -4.35 5.35
CA VAL A 102 2.28 -4.50 5.90
C VAL A 102 3.29 -4.28 4.79
N ASP A 103 4.28 -3.44 5.05
CA ASP A 103 5.45 -3.31 4.18
C ASP A 103 6.69 -2.97 5.00
N LEU A 104 7.86 -3.48 4.59
CA LEU A 104 9.11 -3.25 5.30
C LEU A 104 9.66 -1.84 5.06
N SER A 105 9.34 -1.19 3.93
CA SER A 105 9.83 0.14 3.59
C SER A 105 8.94 1.25 4.15
N LYS A 106 9.52 2.12 4.95
CA LYS A 106 8.84 3.34 5.44
C LYS A 106 8.43 4.25 4.30
N LYS A 107 9.31 4.42 3.29
CA LYS A 107 9.04 5.30 2.16
C LYS A 107 7.86 4.80 1.35
N ARG A 108 7.81 3.51 1.00
CA ARG A 108 6.69 2.90 0.26
C ARG A 108 5.39 2.96 1.06
N SER A 109 5.44 2.65 2.34
CA SER A 109 4.30 2.76 3.25
C SER A 109 3.75 4.19 3.31
N THR A 110 4.64 5.20 3.30
CA THR A 110 4.25 6.61 3.25
C THR A 110 3.56 6.95 1.93
N ILE A 111 4.08 6.47 0.79
CA ILE A 111 3.44 6.64 -0.53
C ILE A 111 2.05 6.01 -0.52
N ASN A 112 1.93 4.77 -0.01
CA ASN A 112 0.66 4.07 0.13
C ASN A 112 -0.35 4.88 0.95
N ALA A 113 0.07 5.42 2.10
CA ALA A 113 -0.79 6.21 2.98
C ALA A 113 -1.29 7.50 2.30
N TYR A 114 -0.43 8.24 1.60
CA TYR A 114 -0.85 9.43 0.84
C TYR A 114 -1.81 9.08 -0.29
N ARG A 115 -1.54 8.01 -1.03
CA ARG A 115 -2.38 7.53 -2.12
C ARG A 115 -3.77 7.15 -1.64
N ASN A 116 -3.85 6.50 -0.50
CA ASN A 116 -5.08 5.97 0.07
C ASN A 116 -5.64 6.84 1.22
N LYS A 117 -5.23 8.12 1.31
CA LYS A 117 -5.56 9.06 2.40
C LYS A 117 -7.05 9.28 2.66
N LYS A 118 -7.92 8.92 1.71
CA LYS A 118 -9.38 9.05 1.82
C LYS A 118 -10.03 7.94 2.68
N TYR A 119 -9.37 6.79 2.81
CA TYR A 119 -9.92 5.63 3.52
C TYR A 119 -9.64 5.70 5.02
N ASP A 120 -10.65 5.45 5.82
CA ASP A 120 -10.61 5.41 7.30
C ASP A 120 -10.54 3.99 7.86
N ASN A 121 -10.61 3.00 6.98
CA ASN A 121 -10.54 1.57 7.31
C ASN A 121 -9.14 0.96 7.03
N LEU A 122 -8.10 1.78 6.80
CA LEU A 122 -6.75 1.37 6.51
C LEU A 122 -5.79 1.65 7.67
N GLU A 123 -5.09 0.60 8.10
CA GLU A 123 -3.90 0.68 8.95
C GLU A 123 -2.69 0.11 8.19
N ILE A 124 -1.56 0.81 8.22
CA ILE A 124 -0.31 0.36 7.61
C ILE A 124 0.71 0.12 8.71
N ILE A 125 1.23 -1.10 8.80
CA ILE A 125 2.30 -1.49 9.71
C ILE A 125 3.60 -1.52 8.94
N VAL A 126 4.57 -0.72 9.39
CA VAL A 126 5.88 -0.62 8.77
C VAL A 126 6.86 -1.53 9.49
N GLY A 127 7.39 -2.53 8.79
CA GLY A 127 8.35 -3.49 9.33
C GLY A 127 8.41 -4.79 8.55
N ASN A 128 9.39 -5.63 8.87
CA ASN A 128 9.45 -6.97 8.32
C ASN A 128 8.29 -7.81 8.89
N PHE A 129 7.53 -8.44 8.00
CA PHE A 129 6.37 -9.26 8.39
C PHE A 129 6.73 -10.37 9.38
N GLU A 130 7.92 -10.95 9.30
CA GLU A 130 8.39 -11.99 10.22
C GLU A 130 8.52 -11.49 11.68
N ASP A 131 8.79 -10.21 11.87
CA ASP A 131 8.95 -9.60 13.18
C ASP A 131 7.63 -9.10 13.78
N ILE A 132 6.58 -8.99 12.95
CA ILE A 132 5.29 -8.44 13.35
C ILE A 132 4.46 -9.49 14.07
N LYS A 133 4.13 -9.21 15.33
CA LYS A 133 3.26 -10.06 16.13
C LYS A 133 1.79 -9.69 15.92
N ILE A 134 1.17 -10.27 14.90
CA ILE A 134 -0.26 -10.11 14.66
C ILE A 134 -1.01 -11.14 15.51
N SER A 135 -1.80 -10.67 16.48
CA SER A 135 -2.61 -11.52 17.36
C SER A 135 -4.06 -11.70 16.87
N GLU A 136 -4.50 -10.85 15.97
CA GLU A 136 -5.83 -10.92 15.37
C GLU A 136 -5.89 -11.91 14.20
N LYS A 137 -7.10 -12.33 13.86
CA LYS A 137 -7.36 -13.17 12.69
C LYS A 137 -7.99 -12.34 11.60
N PHE A 138 -7.65 -12.65 10.35
CA PHE A 138 -8.20 -12.01 9.17
C PHE A 138 -9.03 -13.02 8.36
N ASP A 139 -10.08 -12.52 7.71
CA ASP A 139 -10.90 -13.33 6.82
C ASP A 139 -10.18 -13.59 5.49
N TYR A 140 -9.35 -12.64 5.07
CA TYR A 140 -8.52 -12.74 3.85
C TYR A 140 -7.08 -12.36 4.13
N ILE A 141 -6.15 -13.02 3.42
CA ILE A 141 -4.73 -12.67 3.39
C ILE A 141 -4.31 -12.55 1.92
N SER A 142 -3.68 -11.43 1.58
CA SER A 142 -3.15 -11.16 0.24
C SER A 142 -1.62 -11.15 0.26
N LEU A 143 -1.00 -11.88 -0.68
CA LEU A 143 0.44 -11.89 -0.95
C LEU A 143 0.63 -11.75 -2.47
N ILE A 144 0.71 -10.54 -2.98
CA ILE A 144 0.81 -10.27 -4.42
C ILE A 144 2.13 -9.56 -4.70
N GLY A 145 2.99 -10.18 -5.50
CA GLY A 145 4.30 -9.64 -5.80
C GLY A 145 5.29 -9.73 -4.61
N VAL A 146 5.20 -10.77 -3.80
CA VAL A 146 6.00 -10.95 -2.58
C VAL A 146 6.83 -12.23 -2.63
N LEU A 147 6.22 -13.35 -2.96
CA LEU A 147 6.86 -14.66 -2.87
C LEU A 147 8.06 -14.82 -3.81
N GLU A 148 8.09 -14.11 -4.92
CA GLU A 148 9.21 -14.10 -5.84
C GLU A 148 10.49 -13.50 -5.24
N TYR A 149 10.36 -12.72 -4.18
CA TYR A 149 11.47 -12.10 -3.46
C TYR A 149 11.88 -12.86 -2.19
N SER A 150 11.16 -13.92 -1.81
CA SER A 150 11.36 -14.67 -0.55
C SER A 150 12.73 -15.33 -0.39
N LEU A 151 13.54 -15.39 -1.44
CA LEU A 151 14.92 -15.87 -1.40
C LEU A 151 15.95 -14.76 -1.06
N TYR A 152 15.53 -13.51 -1.03
CA TYR A 152 16.41 -12.37 -0.85
C TYR A 152 16.21 -11.65 0.48
N TYR A 153 15.09 -11.94 1.17
CA TYR A 153 14.70 -11.31 2.44
C TYR A 153 14.18 -12.35 3.43
#